data_50fa401c49401f5e42c55631891c6e69
#
_entry.id   50fa401c49401f5e42c55631891c6e69
#
_cell.length_a   1.000
_cell.length_b   1.000
_cell.length_c   1.000
_cell.angle_alpha   90.00
_cell.angle_beta   90.00
_cell.angle_gamma   90.00
#
_symmetry.space_group_name_H-M   'P 1'
#
loop_
_entity.id
_entity.type
_entity.pdbx_description
1 polymer ?
#
loop_
_entity_poly.entity_id
_entity_poly.type
_entity_poly.pdbx_seq_one_letter_code
_entity_poly.pdbx_strand_id
1 'polypeptide(L)'
;MSAYVSAIIVAAGGSVRMGIADSKQFIPLLSRPAIEYTLKAFQNCHLIKEIVVVSREQDKQRIRDIAVENGISKVSAVVNGGASRAESVRNGVNATNEKAKYYAIHDGARPLITVEEIERVVEAAFETGAATLGTSVTDTIKIVDGFNKIESTPLRSQLRAVQTPQVFECELYKFALENAGDNMINYTDDCSLIENMGGEIEVVKGNVENIKLTTPIDIIIAESILKSRM
;
A
#
# COMPACT_ATOMS: atom_id res chain seq x y z
N MET A 1 -4.60 23.64 11.23
CA MET A 1 -5.38 22.77 10.30
C MET A 1 -4.50 21.55 10.01
N SER A 2 -5.05 20.32 10.08
CA SER A 2 -4.28 19.12 9.71
C SER A 2 -3.90 19.17 8.23
N ALA A 3 -2.72 18.65 7.88
CA ALA A 3 -2.26 18.57 6.49
C ALA A 3 -3.25 17.77 5.64
N TYR A 4 -3.35 18.09 4.35
CA TYR A 4 -4.19 17.34 3.41
C TYR A 4 -3.43 16.09 2.94
N VAL A 5 -3.91 14.92 3.36
CA VAL A 5 -3.32 13.62 2.97
C VAL A 5 -4.22 12.96 1.93
N SER A 6 -3.67 12.64 0.76
CA SER A 6 -4.32 11.85 -0.29
C SER A 6 -3.83 10.40 -0.22
N ALA A 7 -4.76 9.47 -0.01
CA ALA A 7 -4.46 8.04 -0.09
C ALA A 7 -4.49 7.57 -1.54
N ILE A 8 -3.49 6.78 -1.94
CA ILE A 8 -3.39 6.15 -3.26
C ILE A 8 -3.47 4.64 -3.08
N ILE A 9 -4.62 4.06 -3.42
CA ILE A 9 -4.86 2.62 -3.27
C ILE A 9 -4.52 1.90 -4.56
N VAL A 10 -3.41 1.17 -4.57
CA VAL A 10 -2.92 0.47 -5.75
C VAL A 10 -3.59 -0.89 -5.89
N ALA A 11 -4.49 -1.01 -6.85
CA ALA A 11 -5.33 -2.17 -7.10
C ALA A 11 -5.29 -2.68 -8.55
N ALA A 12 -4.31 -2.25 -9.37
CA ALA A 12 -4.18 -2.63 -10.78
C ALA A 12 -3.44 -3.94 -11.02
N GLY A 13 -2.86 -4.54 -9.98
CA GLY A 13 -2.04 -5.76 -10.12
C GLY A 13 -2.85 -7.00 -10.53
N GLY A 14 -2.27 -7.81 -11.43
CA GLY A 14 -2.83 -9.10 -11.83
C GLY A 14 -2.77 -10.17 -10.71
N SER A 15 -3.66 -11.18 -10.79
CA SER A 15 -3.82 -12.24 -9.78
C SER A 15 -3.12 -13.55 -10.15
N VAL A 16 -2.06 -13.51 -10.97
CA VAL A 16 -1.42 -14.70 -11.54
C VAL A 16 -1.04 -15.74 -10.49
N ARG A 17 -0.51 -15.33 -9.34
CA ARG A 17 -0.09 -16.24 -8.25
C ARG A 17 -1.25 -16.83 -7.45
N MET A 18 -2.46 -16.30 -7.60
CA MET A 18 -3.66 -16.79 -6.90
C MET A 18 -4.41 -17.86 -7.69
N GLY A 19 -4.06 -18.08 -8.97
CA GLY A 19 -4.78 -19.00 -9.86
C GLY A 19 -6.25 -18.63 -10.10
N ILE A 20 -6.64 -17.39 -9.83
CA ILE A 20 -8.02 -16.91 -9.91
C ILE A 20 -8.15 -16.01 -11.15
N ALA A 21 -9.23 -16.21 -11.91
CA ALA A 21 -9.52 -15.41 -13.12
C ALA A 21 -9.85 -13.94 -12.82
N ASP A 22 -10.39 -13.67 -11.63
CA ASP A 22 -10.75 -12.30 -11.18
C ASP A 22 -9.57 -11.61 -10.46
N SER A 23 -9.67 -10.31 -10.28
CA SER A 23 -8.70 -9.54 -9.51
C SER A 23 -8.76 -9.88 -8.03
N LYS A 24 -7.61 -10.09 -7.39
CA LYS A 24 -7.50 -10.46 -5.98
C LYS A 24 -8.15 -9.45 -5.01
N GLN A 25 -8.26 -8.20 -5.41
CA GLN A 25 -8.95 -7.16 -4.63
C GLN A 25 -10.46 -7.37 -4.52
N PHE A 26 -11.04 -8.23 -5.37
CA PHE A 26 -12.46 -8.58 -5.32
C PHE A 26 -12.75 -9.95 -4.70
N ILE A 27 -11.70 -10.65 -4.23
CA ILE A 27 -11.89 -11.89 -3.49
C ILE A 27 -12.83 -11.62 -2.30
N PRO A 28 -13.90 -12.41 -2.15
CA PRO A 28 -14.79 -12.25 -1.01
C PRO A 28 -14.09 -12.68 0.29
N LEU A 29 -14.09 -11.81 1.28
CA LEU A 29 -13.75 -12.08 2.67
C LEU A 29 -15.02 -11.87 3.50
N LEU A 30 -15.53 -12.92 4.15
CA LEU A 30 -16.81 -12.88 4.87
C LEU A 30 -17.93 -12.20 4.05
N SER A 31 -18.04 -12.58 2.77
CA SER A 31 -19.05 -12.08 1.80
C SER A 31 -18.85 -10.64 1.30
N ARG A 32 -17.76 -9.96 1.63
CA ARG A 32 -17.43 -8.62 1.14
C ARG A 32 -16.15 -8.62 0.32
N PRO A 33 -16.03 -7.84 -0.76
CA PRO A 33 -14.79 -7.74 -1.52
C PRO A 33 -13.63 -7.26 -0.65
N ALA A 34 -12.45 -7.85 -0.80
CA ALA A 34 -11.27 -7.47 -0.02
C ALA A 34 -10.99 -5.96 -0.06
N ILE A 35 -11.13 -5.32 -1.25
CA ILE A 35 -10.91 -3.88 -1.41
C ILE A 35 -11.88 -3.02 -0.58
N GLU A 36 -13.09 -3.50 -0.28
CA GLU A 36 -14.06 -2.77 0.53
C GLU A 36 -13.52 -2.52 1.94
N TYR A 37 -12.86 -3.52 2.55
CA TYR A 37 -12.22 -3.38 3.86
C TYR A 37 -11.12 -2.32 3.82
N THR A 38 -10.24 -2.38 2.81
CA THR A 38 -9.19 -1.37 2.61
C THR A 38 -9.79 0.03 2.51
N LEU A 39 -10.75 0.22 1.60
CA LEU A 39 -11.36 1.53 1.39
C LEU A 39 -12.07 2.06 2.65
N LYS A 40 -12.74 1.19 3.42
CA LYS A 40 -13.39 1.56 4.68
C LYS A 40 -12.41 2.02 5.75
N ALA A 41 -11.25 1.36 5.87
CA ALA A 41 -10.21 1.79 6.81
C ALA A 41 -9.73 3.22 6.50
N PHE A 42 -9.45 3.52 5.22
CA PHE A 42 -9.05 4.87 4.80
C PHE A 42 -10.18 5.90 4.88
N GLN A 43 -11.43 5.50 4.59
CA GLN A 43 -12.60 6.34 4.77
C GLN A 43 -12.75 6.80 6.23
N ASN A 44 -12.53 5.87 7.18
CA ASN A 44 -12.75 6.13 8.61
C ASN A 44 -11.58 6.88 9.27
N CYS A 45 -10.38 6.89 8.67
CA CYS A 45 -9.24 7.65 9.19
C CYS A 45 -9.45 9.16 8.98
N HIS A 46 -9.48 9.93 10.06
CA HIS A 46 -9.75 11.37 10.01
C HIS A 46 -8.62 12.19 9.35
N LEU A 47 -7.40 11.67 9.34
CA LEU A 47 -6.25 12.30 8.70
C LEU A 47 -6.31 12.23 7.17
N ILE A 48 -6.92 11.18 6.62
CA ILE A 48 -7.09 11.02 5.17
C ILE A 48 -8.24 11.91 4.68
N LYS A 49 -7.97 12.75 3.68
CA LYS A 49 -8.95 13.69 3.10
C LYS A 49 -9.49 13.23 1.76
N GLU A 50 -8.74 12.40 1.06
CA GLU A 50 -9.04 11.93 -0.28
C GLU A 50 -8.53 10.50 -0.48
N ILE A 51 -9.20 9.74 -1.32
CA ILE A 51 -8.80 8.41 -1.78
C ILE A 51 -8.81 8.39 -3.31
N VAL A 52 -7.68 8.12 -3.92
CA VAL A 52 -7.55 7.82 -5.36
C VAL A 52 -7.29 6.33 -5.49
N VAL A 53 -8.10 5.63 -6.28
CA VAL A 53 -7.91 4.19 -6.51
C VAL A 53 -7.32 3.98 -7.90
N VAL A 54 -6.22 3.23 -7.96
CA VAL A 54 -5.57 2.86 -9.21
C VAL A 54 -5.92 1.42 -9.54
N SER A 55 -6.63 1.18 -10.65
CA SER A 55 -7.15 -0.14 -11.01
C SER A 55 -6.96 -0.46 -12.50
N ARG A 56 -7.33 -1.69 -12.90
CA ARG A 56 -7.48 -2.01 -14.32
C ARG A 56 -8.72 -1.32 -14.88
N GLU A 57 -8.74 -1.00 -16.17
CA GLU A 57 -9.87 -0.33 -16.84
C GLU A 57 -11.19 -1.05 -16.55
N GLN A 58 -11.21 -2.36 -16.73
CA GLN A 58 -12.39 -3.20 -16.53
C GLN A 58 -12.93 -3.24 -15.09
N ASP A 59 -12.12 -2.88 -14.11
CA ASP A 59 -12.47 -2.93 -12.68
C ASP A 59 -13.00 -1.60 -12.15
N LYS A 60 -12.83 -0.52 -12.89
CA LYS A 60 -13.13 0.85 -12.43
C LYS A 60 -14.59 1.03 -12.01
N GLN A 61 -15.51 0.54 -12.83
CA GLN A 61 -16.93 0.70 -12.52
C GLN A 61 -17.29 -0.07 -11.24
N ARG A 62 -16.82 -1.31 -11.09
CA ARG A 62 -17.07 -2.12 -9.90
C ARG A 62 -16.53 -1.45 -8.63
N ILE A 63 -15.37 -0.78 -8.69
CA ILE A 63 -14.81 -0.03 -7.55
C ILE A 63 -15.69 1.18 -7.21
N ARG A 64 -16.18 1.92 -8.22
CA ARG A 64 -17.10 3.04 -7.98
C ARG A 64 -18.40 2.59 -7.34
N ASP A 65 -18.96 1.49 -7.81
CA ASP A 65 -20.20 0.91 -7.26
C ASP A 65 -19.98 0.52 -5.79
N ILE A 66 -18.89 -0.17 -5.47
CA ILE A 66 -18.51 -0.52 -4.08
C ILE A 66 -18.40 0.76 -3.21
N ALA A 67 -17.77 1.82 -3.73
CA ALA A 67 -17.62 3.06 -2.99
C ALA A 67 -18.96 3.73 -2.70
N VAL A 68 -19.85 3.80 -3.69
CA VAL A 68 -21.18 4.41 -3.56
C VAL A 68 -22.05 3.59 -2.61
N GLU A 69 -22.15 2.28 -2.81
CA GLU A 69 -23.00 1.38 -2.01
C GLU A 69 -22.61 1.34 -0.53
N ASN A 70 -21.32 1.57 -0.24
CA ASN A 70 -20.78 1.55 1.12
C ASN A 70 -20.53 2.94 1.72
N GLY A 71 -20.97 4.02 1.07
CA GLY A 71 -20.82 5.39 1.57
C GLY A 71 -19.37 5.86 1.71
N ILE A 72 -18.45 5.35 0.86
CA ILE A 72 -17.04 5.71 0.88
C ILE A 72 -16.83 7.01 0.10
N SER A 73 -17.22 8.12 0.73
CA SER A 73 -17.30 9.44 0.10
C SER A 73 -15.95 10.10 -0.21
N LYS A 74 -14.87 9.62 0.40
CA LYS A 74 -13.50 10.14 0.14
C LYS A 74 -12.92 9.65 -1.20
N VAL A 75 -13.52 8.65 -1.87
CA VAL A 75 -13.08 8.21 -3.19
C VAL A 75 -13.41 9.30 -4.20
N SER A 76 -12.39 10.07 -4.59
CA SER A 76 -12.49 11.18 -5.54
C SER A 76 -12.28 10.74 -6.99
N ALA A 77 -11.40 9.74 -7.21
CA ALA A 77 -11.05 9.25 -8.54
C ALA A 77 -10.74 7.75 -8.54
N VAL A 78 -11.09 7.10 -9.67
CA VAL A 78 -10.64 5.74 -10.00
C VAL A 78 -9.97 5.82 -11.36
N VAL A 79 -8.64 5.61 -11.37
CA VAL A 79 -7.78 5.80 -12.55
C VAL A 79 -7.14 4.50 -13.01
N ASN A 80 -6.59 4.50 -14.22
CA ASN A 80 -5.91 3.34 -14.76
C ASN A 80 -4.53 3.15 -14.15
N GLY A 81 -4.16 1.89 -13.90
CA GLY A 81 -2.79 1.51 -13.68
C GLY A 81 -1.92 1.69 -14.92
N GLY A 82 -0.61 1.56 -14.71
CA GLY A 82 0.40 1.51 -15.75
C GLY A 82 0.89 0.09 -16.01
N ALA A 83 1.94 -0.05 -16.83
CA ALA A 83 2.59 -1.31 -17.12
C ALA A 83 3.37 -1.88 -15.92
N SER A 84 3.73 -1.03 -14.96
CA SER A 84 4.41 -1.39 -13.72
C SER A 84 3.67 -0.87 -12.47
N ARG A 85 4.10 -1.35 -11.27
CA ARG A 85 3.60 -0.80 -10.00
C ARG A 85 3.95 0.68 -9.86
N ALA A 86 5.18 1.07 -10.19
CA ALA A 86 5.63 2.45 -10.11
C ALA A 86 4.83 3.39 -11.03
N GLU A 87 4.58 2.97 -12.28
CA GLU A 87 3.70 3.73 -13.18
C GLU A 87 2.27 3.83 -12.66
N SER A 88 1.75 2.75 -12.06
CA SER A 88 0.44 2.77 -11.44
C SER A 88 0.37 3.80 -10.30
N VAL A 89 1.38 3.86 -9.44
CA VAL A 89 1.47 4.87 -8.38
C VAL A 89 1.57 6.26 -8.98
N ARG A 90 2.41 6.48 -10.00
CA ARG A 90 2.53 7.77 -10.69
C ARG A 90 1.18 8.24 -11.25
N ASN A 91 0.41 7.34 -11.85
CA ASN A 91 -0.93 7.68 -12.34
C ASN A 91 -1.88 8.07 -11.20
N GLY A 92 -1.76 7.41 -10.04
CA GLY A 92 -2.48 7.76 -8.83
C GLY A 92 -2.10 9.15 -8.31
N VAL A 93 -0.79 9.42 -8.20
CA VAL A 93 -0.26 10.74 -7.78
C VAL A 93 -0.80 11.87 -8.67
N ASN A 94 -0.77 11.68 -9.99
CA ASN A 94 -1.25 12.67 -10.95
C ASN A 94 -2.76 12.95 -10.85
N ALA A 95 -3.52 12.07 -10.22
CA ALA A 95 -4.96 12.20 -10.04
C ALA A 95 -5.37 12.73 -8.66
N THR A 96 -4.40 12.99 -7.77
CA THR A 96 -4.68 13.57 -6.45
C THR A 96 -5.00 15.04 -6.53
N ASN A 97 -5.68 15.55 -5.51
CA ASN A 97 -5.99 16.97 -5.36
C ASN A 97 -4.70 17.79 -5.18
N GLU A 98 -4.63 18.96 -5.81
CA GLU A 98 -3.49 19.90 -5.70
C GLU A 98 -3.21 20.37 -4.27
N LYS A 99 -4.19 20.27 -3.38
CA LYS A 99 -4.02 20.58 -1.94
C LYS A 99 -3.25 19.51 -1.18
N ALA A 100 -2.99 18.35 -1.77
CA ALA A 100 -2.26 17.27 -1.12
C ALA A 100 -0.88 17.76 -0.66
N LYS A 101 -0.56 17.46 0.60
CA LYS A 101 0.74 17.68 1.20
C LYS A 101 1.48 16.38 1.46
N TYR A 102 0.74 15.28 1.60
CA TYR A 102 1.27 13.94 1.79
C TYR A 102 0.51 12.95 0.93
N TYR A 103 1.22 11.95 0.44
CA TYR A 103 0.69 10.76 -0.21
C TYR A 103 0.79 9.57 0.74
N ALA A 104 -0.32 8.86 0.96
CA ALA A 104 -0.34 7.58 1.66
C ALA A 104 -0.58 6.46 0.63
N ILE A 105 0.50 5.80 0.21
CA ILE A 105 0.47 4.79 -0.85
C ILE A 105 0.23 3.42 -0.23
N HIS A 106 -0.86 2.74 -0.63
CA HIS A 106 -1.26 1.48 -0.03
C HIS A 106 -1.65 0.43 -1.06
N ASP A 107 -1.24 -0.81 -0.81
CA ASP A 107 -1.65 -1.96 -1.62
C ASP A 107 -3.13 -2.31 -1.37
N GLY A 108 -3.98 -2.22 -2.39
CA GLY A 108 -5.40 -2.60 -2.29
C GLY A 108 -5.66 -4.07 -1.92
N ALA A 109 -4.61 -4.89 -1.92
CA ALA A 109 -4.63 -6.28 -1.48
C ALA A 109 -4.21 -6.47 0.00
N ARG A 110 -4.18 -5.42 0.82
CA ARG A 110 -4.00 -5.50 2.28
C ARG A 110 -5.27 -5.06 3.02
N PRO A 111 -6.29 -5.92 3.04
CA PRO A 111 -7.62 -5.54 3.54
C PRO A 111 -7.70 -5.41 5.07
N LEU A 112 -6.65 -5.80 5.79
CA LEU A 112 -6.67 -5.88 7.25
C LEU A 112 -5.97 -4.71 7.94
N ILE A 113 -5.56 -3.68 7.17
CA ILE A 113 -5.05 -2.43 7.72
C ILE A 113 -6.07 -1.79 8.66
N THR A 114 -5.63 -1.26 9.80
CA THR A 114 -6.50 -0.58 10.75
C THR A 114 -6.36 0.93 10.67
N VAL A 115 -7.35 1.65 11.19
CA VAL A 115 -7.33 3.12 11.24
C VAL A 115 -6.15 3.61 12.07
N GLU A 116 -5.88 2.96 13.20
CA GLU A 116 -4.79 3.31 14.12
C GLU A 116 -3.41 3.14 13.46
N GLU A 117 -3.25 2.14 12.58
CA GLU A 117 -2.01 1.96 11.82
C GLU A 117 -1.83 3.06 10.78
N ILE A 118 -2.92 3.44 10.07
CA ILE A 118 -2.89 4.54 9.10
C ILE A 118 -2.54 5.85 9.81
N GLU A 119 -3.18 6.15 10.93
CA GLU A 119 -2.93 7.38 11.70
C GLU A 119 -1.48 7.44 12.17
N ARG A 120 -0.97 6.38 12.79
CA ARG A 120 0.40 6.31 13.30
C ARG A 120 1.47 6.55 12.23
N VAL A 121 1.35 5.94 11.04
CA VAL A 121 2.34 6.15 9.97
C VAL A 121 2.21 7.53 9.32
N VAL A 122 0.99 8.08 9.24
CA VAL A 122 0.77 9.45 8.75
C VAL A 122 1.36 10.48 9.71
N GLU A 123 1.15 10.31 11.01
CA GLU A 123 1.72 11.19 12.04
C GLU A 123 3.25 11.16 12.03
N ALA A 124 3.86 9.98 11.92
CA ALA A 124 5.31 9.85 11.78
C ALA A 124 5.83 10.59 10.52
N ALA A 125 5.13 10.46 9.39
CA ALA A 125 5.51 11.18 8.18
C ALA A 125 5.35 12.71 8.32
N PHE A 126 4.45 13.20 9.15
CA PHE A 126 4.35 14.64 9.44
C PHE A 126 5.60 15.17 10.16
N GLU A 127 6.27 14.32 10.93
CA GLU A 127 7.47 14.69 11.69
C GLU A 127 8.75 14.52 10.85
N THR A 128 8.79 13.48 9.99
CA THR A 128 10.02 13.06 9.30
C THR A 128 10.04 13.30 7.79
N GLY A 129 8.88 13.63 7.20
CA GLY A 129 8.70 13.76 5.75
C GLY A 129 8.46 12.42 5.02
N ALA A 130 8.91 11.28 5.59
CA ALA A 130 8.73 9.96 5.00
C ALA A 130 8.65 8.87 6.08
N ALA A 131 7.61 8.03 6.03
CA ALA A 131 7.44 6.92 6.97
C ALA A 131 6.76 5.71 6.31
N THR A 132 7.04 4.52 6.82
CA THR A 132 6.43 3.27 6.37
C THR A 132 6.08 2.37 7.55
N LEU A 133 5.09 1.50 7.39
CA LEU A 133 4.83 0.43 8.34
C LEU A 133 5.83 -0.72 8.12
N GLY A 134 6.28 -1.33 9.22
CA GLY A 134 7.11 -2.52 9.15
C GLY A 134 7.00 -3.38 10.40
N THR A 135 7.16 -4.69 10.24
CA THR A 135 7.18 -5.66 11.32
C THR A 135 8.57 -6.26 11.50
N SER A 136 8.88 -6.72 12.71
CA SER A 136 10.11 -7.49 12.96
C SER A 136 10.05 -8.81 12.20
N VAL A 137 11.20 -9.21 11.63
CA VAL A 137 11.33 -10.51 10.96
C VAL A 137 11.47 -11.61 12.02
N THR A 138 10.66 -12.66 11.91
CA THR A 138 10.68 -13.82 12.82
C THR A 138 11.61 -14.93 12.32
N ASP A 139 11.66 -15.14 11.00
CA ASP A 139 12.49 -16.16 10.38
C ASP A 139 13.97 -15.76 10.32
N THR A 140 14.84 -16.76 10.16
CA THR A 140 16.26 -16.51 9.88
C THR A 140 16.43 -16.23 8.38
N ILE A 141 16.77 -15.00 8.04
CA ILE A 141 17.01 -14.58 6.66
C ILE A 141 18.44 -14.90 6.27
N LYS A 142 18.62 -15.40 5.04
CA LYS A 142 19.91 -15.68 4.43
C LYS A 142 20.06 -14.85 3.16
N ILE A 143 21.25 -14.26 2.96
CA ILE A 143 21.67 -13.77 1.67
C ILE A 143 22.27 -14.94 0.92
N VAL A 144 21.88 -15.13 -0.34
CA VAL A 144 22.36 -16.23 -1.19
C VAL A 144 22.93 -15.68 -2.48
N ASP A 145 23.90 -16.39 -3.04
CA ASP A 145 24.52 -16.10 -4.34
C ASP A 145 23.62 -16.54 -5.51
N GLY A 146 24.10 -16.30 -6.74
CA GLY A 146 23.39 -16.70 -7.97
C GLY A 146 23.24 -18.22 -8.15
N PHE A 147 23.91 -19.04 -7.33
CA PHE A 147 23.82 -20.50 -7.31
C PHE A 147 22.99 -21.03 -6.12
N ASN A 148 22.26 -20.14 -5.43
CA ASN A 148 21.45 -20.45 -4.26
C ASN A 148 22.26 -21.00 -3.07
N LYS A 149 23.54 -20.61 -2.93
CA LYS A 149 24.38 -20.91 -1.77
C LYS A 149 24.36 -19.75 -0.79
N ILE A 150 24.38 -20.07 0.51
CA ILE A 150 24.36 -19.07 1.57
C ILE A 150 25.68 -18.29 1.58
N GLU A 151 25.62 -16.97 1.43
CA GLU A 151 26.74 -16.05 1.58
C GLU A 151 26.82 -15.50 3.00
N SER A 152 25.69 -15.07 3.57
CA SER A 152 25.68 -14.44 4.88
C SER A 152 24.32 -14.53 5.58
N THR A 153 24.33 -14.17 6.85
CA THR A 153 23.11 -14.06 7.67
C THR A 153 23.07 -12.66 8.27
N PRO A 154 22.15 -11.80 7.83
CA PRO A 154 21.98 -10.47 8.39
C PRO A 154 21.55 -10.52 9.87
N LEU A 155 21.90 -9.47 10.63
CA LEU A 155 21.43 -9.32 11.99
C LEU A 155 19.91 -9.10 11.99
N ARG A 156 19.16 -10.04 12.59
CA ARG A 156 17.69 -10.01 12.62
C ARG A 156 17.13 -8.72 13.24
N SER A 157 17.80 -8.16 14.23
CA SER A 157 17.41 -6.93 14.91
C SER A 157 17.36 -5.72 13.96
N GLN A 158 18.12 -5.75 12.86
CA GLN A 158 18.17 -4.70 11.84
C GLN A 158 17.20 -4.93 10.69
N LEU A 159 16.49 -6.06 10.65
CA LEU A 159 15.57 -6.39 9.57
C LEU A 159 14.14 -6.00 9.93
N ARG A 160 13.44 -5.46 8.94
CA ARG A 160 12.00 -5.22 9.00
C ARG A 160 11.35 -5.76 7.72
N ALA A 161 10.22 -6.44 7.88
CA ALA A 161 9.33 -6.76 6.77
C ALA A 161 8.43 -5.54 6.53
N VAL A 162 8.71 -4.79 5.47
CA VAL A 162 8.02 -3.54 5.15
C VAL A 162 6.60 -3.83 4.64
N GLN A 163 5.66 -3.02 5.09
CA GLN A 163 4.26 -3.09 4.72
C GLN A 163 3.84 -1.77 4.03
N THR A 164 2.54 -1.60 3.80
CA THR A 164 1.92 -0.34 3.41
C THR A 164 0.77 -0.02 4.38
N PRO A 165 0.39 1.27 4.56
CA PRO A 165 0.78 2.43 3.75
C PRO A 165 2.25 2.84 3.94
N GLN A 166 2.81 3.38 2.85
CA GLN A 166 4.04 4.14 2.84
C GLN A 166 3.65 5.60 2.62
N VAL A 167 4.09 6.49 3.49
CA VAL A 167 3.61 7.88 3.51
C VAL A 167 4.78 8.82 3.28
N PHE A 168 4.58 9.77 2.37
CA PHE A 168 5.62 10.70 1.94
C PHE A 168 5.07 12.11 1.77
N GLU A 169 5.88 13.12 2.08
CA GLU A 169 5.63 14.48 1.65
C GLU A 169 5.57 14.56 0.12
N CYS A 170 4.59 15.29 -0.42
CA CYS A 170 4.33 15.32 -1.86
C CYS A 170 5.52 15.80 -2.69
N GLU A 171 6.18 16.86 -2.26
CA GLU A 171 7.31 17.43 -3.02
C GLU A 171 8.51 16.47 -3.01
N LEU A 172 8.81 15.86 -1.85
CA LEU A 172 9.84 14.83 -1.73
C LEU A 172 9.57 13.65 -2.68
N TYR A 173 8.33 13.15 -2.69
CA TYR A 173 7.98 11.99 -3.50
C TYR A 173 7.98 12.28 -5.00
N LYS A 174 7.47 13.45 -5.42
CA LYS A 174 7.53 13.88 -6.82
C LYS A 174 8.97 14.03 -7.31
N PHE A 175 9.82 14.67 -6.50
CA PHE A 175 11.23 14.80 -6.81
C PHE A 175 11.92 13.44 -6.97
N ALA A 176 11.58 12.46 -6.12
CA ALA A 176 12.07 11.09 -6.23
C ALA A 176 11.63 10.41 -7.53
N LEU A 177 10.36 10.56 -7.92
CA LEU A 177 9.84 10.03 -9.17
C LEU A 177 10.53 10.65 -10.39
N GLU A 178 10.75 11.97 -10.39
CA GLU A 178 11.44 12.68 -11.47
C GLU A 178 12.90 12.21 -11.61
N ASN A 179 13.63 12.07 -10.51
CA ASN A 179 15.01 11.59 -10.51
C ASN A 179 15.12 10.13 -10.96
N ALA A 180 14.18 9.29 -10.61
CA ALA A 180 14.17 7.89 -11.03
C ALA A 180 13.88 7.75 -12.53
N GLY A 181 13.11 8.65 -13.15
CA GLY A 181 12.75 8.61 -14.56
C GLY A 181 12.25 7.23 -14.98
N ASP A 182 12.77 6.70 -16.08
CA ASP A 182 12.40 5.36 -16.58
C ASP A 182 12.93 4.23 -15.67
N ASN A 183 13.92 4.49 -14.83
CA ASN A 183 14.46 3.49 -13.89
C ASN A 183 13.50 3.19 -12.73
N MET A 184 12.42 3.96 -12.54
CA MET A 184 11.44 3.72 -11.48
C MET A 184 10.84 2.29 -11.52
N ILE A 185 10.84 1.64 -12.68
CA ILE A 185 10.38 0.25 -12.86
C ILE A 185 11.20 -0.77 -12.07
N ASN A 186 12.45 -0.46 -11.73
CA ASN A 186 13.38 -1.35 -11.02
C ASN A 186 13.19 -1.32 -9.50
N TYR A 187 12.42 -0.38 -8.96
CA TYR A 187 12.18 -0.27 -7.52
C TYR A 187 11.05 -1.21 -7.08
N THR A 188 11.28 -1.89 -5.98
CA THR A 188 10.34 -2.90 -5.45
C THR A 188 9.17 -2.29 -4.70
N ASP A 189 9.39 -1.10 -4.10
CA ASP A 189 8.40 -0.32 -3.35
C ASP A 189 8.68 1.19 -3.45
N ASP A 190 7.85 1.99 -2.81
CA ASP A 190 7.95 3.45 -2.89
C ASP A 190 9.07 4.01 -1.98
N CYS A 191 9.44 3.29 -0.92
CA CYS A 191 10.58 3.66 -0.07
C CYS A 191 11.89 3.63 -0.85
N SER A 192 12.08 2.64 -1.71
CA SER A 192 13.29 2.48 -2.52
C SER A 192 13.58 3.70 -3.41
N LEU A 193 12.55 4.46 -3.82
CA LEU A 193 12.73 5.71 -4.58
C LEU A 193 13.42 6.78 -3.72
N ILE A 194 13.00 6.91 -2.47
CA ILE A 194 13.55 7.88 -1.52
C ILE A 194 14.96 7.47 -1.09
N GLU A 195 15.17 6.18 -0.79
CA GLU A 195 16.48 5.60 -0.45
C GLU A 195 17.53 5.87 -1.53
N ASN A 196 17.14 5.73 -2.81
CA ASN A 196 18.06 5.95 -3.94
C ASN A 196 18.57 7.39 -4.04
N MET A 197 17.88 8.35 -3.43
CA MET A 197 18.32 9.74 -3.33
C MET A 197 19.09 10.03 -2.04
N GLY A 198 19.30 9.04 -1.17
CA GLY A 198 19.88 9.22 0.16
C GLY A 198 18.91 9.81 1.18
N GLY A 199 17.60 9.78 0.91
CA GLY A 199 16.58 10.23 1.85
C GLY A 199 16.36 9.23 2.99
N GLU A 200 15.97 9.75 4.14
CA GLU A 200 15.67 8.96 5.34
C GLU A 200 14.18 8.63 5.42
N ILE A 201 13.85 7.41 5.86
CA ILE A 201 12.47 6.93 6.01
C ILE A 201 12.32 6.31 7.39
N GLU A 202 11.36 6.78 8.17
CA GLU A 202 11.05 6.17 9.45
C GLU A 202 10.27 4.88 9.28
N VAL A 203 10.68 3.80 9.97
CA VAL A 203 9.93 2.55 10.02
C VAL A 203 9.10 2.50 11.29
N VAL A 204 7.81 2.72 11.15
CA VAL A 204 6.82 2.66 12.23
C VAL A 204 6.36 1.23 12.47
N LYS A 205 6.10 0.88 13.73
CA LYS A 205 5.62 -0.47 14.07
C LYS A 205 4.28 -0.78 13.41
N GLY A 206 4.29 -1.73 12.47
CA GLY A 206 3.11 -2.33 11.85
C GLY A 206 2.57 -3.52 12.65
N ASN A 207 1.49 -4.11 12.17
CA ASN A 207 0.87 -5.32 12.70
C ASN A 207 1.11 -6.51 11.76
N VAL A 208 1.45 -7.67 12.31
CA VAL A 208 1.59 -8.92 11.54
C VAL A 208 0.28 -9.33 10.86
N GLU A 209 -0.85 -8.87 11.37
CA GLU A 209 -2.17 -9.08 10.76
C GLU A 209 -2.38 -8.29 9.47
N ASN A 210 -1.63 -7.20 9.21
CA ASN A 210 -1.73 -6.42 7.97
C ASN A 210 -1.07 -7.18 6.80
N ILE A 211 -1.55 -8.41 6.57
CA ILE A 211 -1.06 -9.30 5.50
C ILE A 211 -1.47 -8.80 4.12
N LYS A 212 -0.66 -9.15 3.12
CA LYS A 212 -0.97 -8.94 1.71
C LYS A 212 -1.53 -10.23 1.11
N LEU A 213 -2.74 -10.18 0.56
CA LEU A 213 -3.31 -11.33 -0.15
C LEU A 213 -2.48 -11.65 -1.40
N THR A 214 -1.74 -12.75 -1.36
CA THR A 214 -0.83 -13.20 -2.42
C THR A 214 -1.03 -14.65 -2.81
N THR A 215 -1.50 -15.47 -1.87
CA THR A 215 -1.72 -16.91 -2.02
C THR A 215 -3.09 -17.29 -1.46
N PRO A 216 -3.66 -18.47 -1.85
CA PRO A 216 -4.96 -18.90 -1.33
C PRO A 216 -5.02 -19.05 0.19
N ILE A 217 -3.92 -19.38 0.86
CA ILE A 217 -3.87 -19.50 2.32
C ILE A 217 -4.11 -18.16 3.00
N ASP A 218 -3.72 -17.05 2.37
CA ASP A 218 -3.90 -15.71 2.93
C ASP A 218 -5.39 -15.36 3.09
N ILE A 219 -6.27 -15.96 2.26
CA ILE A 219 -7.73 -15.77 2.38
C ILE A 219 -8.23 -16.37 3.70
N ILE A 220 -7.81 -17.59 4.02
CA ILE A 220 -8.21 -18.29 5.24
C ILE A 220 -7.72 -17.52 6.46
N ILE A 221 -6.47 -17.06 6.43
CA ILE A 221 -5.89 -16.25 7.51
C ILE A 221 -6.65 -14.93 7.66
N ALA A 222 -6.91 -14.23 6.55
CA ALA A 222 -7.63 -12.96 6.57
C ALA A 222 -9.05 -13.10 7.15
N GLU A 223 -9.80 -14.13 6.74
CA GLU A 223 -11.13 -14.37 7.29
C GLU A 223 -11.10 -14.73 8.79
N SER A 224 -10.08 -15.49 9.22
CA SER A 224 -9.92 -15.81 10.64
C SER A 224 -9.67 -14.56 11.47
N ILE A 225 -8.79 -13.67 10.99
CA ILE A 225 -8.51 -12.38 11.64
C ILE A 225 -9.76 -11.49 11.66
N LEU A 226 -10.48 -11.39 10.54
CA LEU A 226 -11.71 -10.60 10.49
C LEU A 226 -12.77 -11.11 11.45
N LYS A 227 -12.93 -12.42 11.59
CA LYS A 227 -13.86 -13.03 12.57
C LYS A 227 -13.47 -12.71 14.01
N SER A 228 -12.18 -12.65 14.33
CA SER A 228 -11.72 -12.31 15.68
C SER A 228 -11.91 -10.83 16.05
N ARG A 229 -12.11 -9.96 15.03
CA ARG A 229 -12.35 -8.52 15.21
C ARG A 229 -13.84 -8.14 15.28
N MET A 230 -14.76 -9.12 15.09
CA MET A 230 -16.22 -8.93 15.16
C MET A 230 -16.73 -9.12 16.58
#